data_7b196e5a08049425e26eeca1f071a5e7
#
_entry.id   7b196e5a08049425e26eeca1f071a5e7
#
_cell.length_a   1.000
_cell.length_b   1.000
_cell.length_c   1.000
_cell.angle_alpha   90.00
_cell.angle_beta   90.00
_cell.angle_gamma   90.00
#
_symmetry.space_group_name_H-M   'P 1'
#
loop_
_entity.id
_entity.type
_entity.pdbx_description
1 polymer ?
#
loop_
_entity_poly.entity_id
_entity_poly.type
_entity_poly.pdbx_seq_one_letter_code
_entity_poly.pdbx_strand_id
1 'polypeptide(L)'
;MSAVSRNGRCFSGEKQQDEVIKMGKYFGTDGFRGEANENLTADHAYKVGRFLGWYYGELKRQNGDDTPARIIIGKDTRRSSYMFEYTLVGGLVASGADAYLLHVTTTPSVAYVARVDEFDCG
;
A
#
# COMPACT_ATOMS: atom_id res chain seq x y z
N MET A 1 -3.50 -6.44 4.95
CA MET A 1 -3.06 -5.40 3.98
C MET A 1 -1.65 -5.74 3.54
N SER A 2 -1.43 -5.92 2.27
CA SER A 2 -0.12 -6.21 1.69
C SER A 2 0.13 -5.28 0.50
N ALA A 3 1.40 -4.97 0.22
CA ALA A 3 1.80 -4.13 -0.89
C ALA A 3 2.76 -4.89 -1.81
N VAL A 4 2.60 -4.73 -3.10
CA VAL A 4 3.45 -5.35 -4.13
C VAL A 4 4.09 -4.24 -4.96
N SER A 5 5.39 -4.25 -5.12
CA SER A 5 6.12 -3.28 -5.92
C SER A 5 6.13 -3.66 -7.40
N ARG A 6 6.39 -2.68 -8.26
CA ARG A 6 6.53 -2.80 -9.73
C ARG A 6 7.43 -3.96 -10.20
N ASN A 7 8.41 -4.35 -9.38
CA ASN A 7 9.33 -5.44 -9.70
C ASN A 7 8.83 -6.83 -9.29
N GLY A 8 7.56 -6.98 -8.94
CA GLY A 8 6.97 -8.25 -8.56
C GLY A 8 7.53 -8.83 -7.26
N ARG A 9 8.30 -8.05 -6.51
CA ARG A 9 8.73 -8.43 -5.17
C ARG A 9 7.64 -8.06 -4.18
N CYS A 10 7.05 -9.08 -3.60
CA CYS A 10 6.32 -8.90 -2.35
C CYS A 10 7.30 -8.27 -1.34
N PHE A 11 6.91 -7.25 -0.63
CA PHE A 11 7.69 -6.72 0.49
C PHE A 11 7.71 -7.79 1.59
N SER A 12 8.50 -8.85 1.37
CA SER A 12 8.96 -9.74 2.41
C SER A 12 10.29 -9.18 2.91
N GLY A 13 10.24 -8.57 4.07
CA GLY A 13 11.35 -7.84 4.64
C GLY A 13 12.49 -8.75 5.09
N GLU A 14 13.43 -9.06 4.23
CA GLU A 14 14.64 -9.74 4.66
C GLU A 14 15.97 -9.01 4.37
N LYS A 15 15.97 -7.84 3.73
CA LYS A 15 17.24 -7.14 3.42
C LYS A 15 17.28 -5.63 3.67
N GLN A 16 16.34 -5.06 4.39
CA GLN A 16 16.44 -3.68 4.89
C GLN A 16 16.06 -3.64 6.38
N GLN A 17 16.75 -4.46 7.16
CA GLN A 17 16.41 -4.66 8.58
C GLN A 17 16.71 -3.46 9.48
N ASP A 18 17.50 -2.49 9.08
CA ASP A 18 17.96 -1.47 10.02
C ASP A 18 17.16 -0.16 10.04
N GLU A 19 16.38 0.16 9.01
CA GLU A 19 15.47 1.33 9.02
C GLU A 19 13.98 0.96 9.10
N VAL A 20 13.61 -0.27 8.77
CA VAL A 20 12.24 -0.80 8.80
C VAL A 20 11.87 -1.36 10.19
N ILE A 21 12.78 -1.35 11.14
CA ILE A 21 12.61 -1.95 12.48
C ILE A 21 11.39 -1.42 13.27
N LYS A 22 10.87 -0.22 12.97
CA LYS A 22 9.60 0.25 13.55
C LYS A 22 8.35 -0.30 12.88
N MET A 23 8.43 -0.81 11.65
CA MET A 23 7.31 -1.46 10.97
C MET A 23 7.20 -2.97 11.31
N GLY A 24 8.27 -3.61 11.76
CA GLY A 24 8.28 -5.03 12.12
C GLY A 24 7.33 -5.43 13.26
N LYS A 25 6.82 -4.48 14.03
CA LYS A 25 5.81 -4.75 15.06
C LYS A 25 4.42 -5.03 14.46
N TYR A 26 4.11 -4.44 13.30
CA TYR A 26 2.77 -4.46 12.71
C TYR A 26 2.73 -5.16 11.36
N PHE A 27 3.84 -5.22 10.63
CA PHE A 27 3.94 -5.78 9.29
C PHE A 27 4.72 -7.11 9.31
N GLY A 28 4.01 -8.23 9.16
CA GLY A 28 4.61 -9.55 8.96
C GLY A 28 4.79 -9.89 7.49
N THR A 29 5.23 -11.14 7.18
CA THR A 29 5.38 -11.66 5.82
C THR A 29 4.09 -11.67 5.02
N ASP A 30 2.95 -11.78 5.69
CA ASP A 30 1.60 -11.75 5.10
C ASP A 30 0.94 -10.36 5.16
N GLY A 31 1.70 -9.31 5.45
CA GLY A 31 1.22 -7.96 5.59
C GLY A 31 0.78 -7.60 7.01
N PHE A 32 0.06 -6.50 7.12
CA PHE A 32 -0.49 -6.04 8.40
C PHE A 32 -1.81 -6.75 8.68
N ARG A 33 -1.83 -7.55 9.72
CA ARG A 33 -2.97 -8.39 10.11
C ARG A 33 -3.46 -8.03 11.49
N GLY A 34 -4.78 -8.07 11.67
CA GLY A 34 -5.43 -7.80 12.94
C GLY A 34 -6.94 -7.81 12.82
N GLU A 35 -7.61 -7.82 13.97
CA GLU A 35 -9.05 -7.65 14.05
C GLU A 35 -9.40 -6.19 13.75
N ALA A 36 -10.39 -5.99 12.86
CA ALA A 36 -10.82 -4.66 12.44
C ALA A 36 -11.39 -3.88 13.63
N ASN A 37 -10.96 -2.62 13.78
CA ASN A 37 -11.29 -1.70 14.87
C ASN A 37 -10.72 -2.06 16.26
N GLU A 38 -9.98 -3.15 16.38
CA GLU A 38 -9.25 -3.49 17.58
C GLU A 38 -7.73 -3.32 17.37
N ASN A 39 -7.14 -4.21 16.58
CA ASN A 39 -5.72 -4.23 16.31
C ASN A 39 -5.36 -3.54 15.00
N LEU A 40 -6.28 -3.57 14.02
CA LEU A 40 -6.15 -2.91 12.73
C LEU A 40 -7.26 -1.86 12.60
N THR A 41 -6.89 -0.61 12.77
CA THR A 41 -7.81 0.53 12.78
C THR A 41 -7.72 1.37 11.51
N ALA A 42 -8.70 2.24 11.30
CA ALA A 42 -8.69 3.23 10.22
C ALA A 42 -7.45 4.14 10.29
N ASP A 43 -7.01 4.52 11.50
CA ASP A 43 -5.81 5.34 11.69
C ASP A 43 -4.55 4.63 11.19
N HIS A 44 -4.43 3.32 11.41
CA HIS A 44 -3.35 2.53 10.84
C HIS A 44 -3.36 2.54 9.31
N ALA A 45 -4.52 2.33 8.69
CA ALA A 45 -4.66 2.37 7.23
C ALA A 45 -4.31 3.76 6.67
N TYR A 46 -4.75 4.83 7.33
CA TYR A 46 -4.40 6.20 6.94
C TYR A 46 -2.90 6.45 6.99
N LYS A 47 -2.23 6.04 8.07
CA LYS A 47 -0.78 6.17 8.23
C LYS A 47 0.00 5.36 7.19
N VAL A 48 -0.46 4.16 6.88
CA VAL A 48 0.13 3.34 5.80
C VAL A 48 -0.01 4.05 4.45
N GLY A 49 -1.19 4.58 4.14
CA GLY A 49 -1.41 5.35 2.92
C GLY A 49 -0.49 6.58 2.84
N ARG A 50 -0.38 7.34 3.94
CA ARG A 50 0.54 8.47 4.05
C ARG A 50 1.99 8.06 3.77
N PHE A 51 2.44 6.98 4.36
CA PHE A 51 3.79 6.47 4.18
C PHE A 51 4.05 6.01 2.74
N LEU A 52 3.16 5.20 2.18
CA LEU A 52 3.32 4.69 0.82
C LEU A 52 3.34 5.82 -0.22
N GLY A 53 2.43 6.78 -0.11
CA GLY A 53 2.37 7.92 -1.01
C GLY A 53 3.65 8.77 -0.96
N TRP A 54 4.14 9.03 0.25
CA TRP A 54 5.42 9.73 0.43
C TRP A 54 6.60 8.92 -0.10
N TYR A 55 6.71 7.65 0.26
CA TYR A 55 7.85 6.80 -0.11
C TYR A 55 8.00 6.65 -1.63
N TYR A 56 6.93 6.30 -2.32
CA TYR A 56 6.98 6.14 -3.78
C TYR A 56 7.10 7.47 -4.51
N GLY A 57 6.51 8.53 -3.99
CA GLY A 57 6.72 9.88 -4.51
C GLY A 57 8.16 10.33 -4.40
N GLU A 58 8.82 10.07 -3.28
CA GLU A 58 10.23 10.38 -3.06
C GLU A 58 11.14 9.54 -3.96
N LEU A 59 10.85 8.24 -4.07
CA LEU A 59 11.60 7.33 -4.95
C LEU A 59 11.55 7.78 -6.42
N LYS A 60 10.39 8.25 -6.89
CA LYS A 60 10.24 8.80 -8.24
C LYS A 60 11.06 10.09 -8.42
N ARG A 61 11.01 11.01 -7.47
CA ARG A 61 11.78 12.24 -7.51
C ARG A 61 13.29 11.99 -7.56
N GLN A 62 13.79 11.03 -6.81
CA GLN A 62 15.20 10.63 -6.84
C GLN A 62 15.62 10.10 -8.21
N ASN A 63 14.69 9.54 -8.98
CA ASN A 63 14.89 9.08 -10.34
C ASN A 63 14.62 10.16 -11.41
N GLY A 64 14.39 11.40 -11.00
CA GLY A 64 14.13 12.51 -11.91
C GLY A 64 12.69 12.60 -12.44
N ASP A 65 11.75 11.88 -11.83
CA ASP A 65 10.33 11.88 -12.18
C ASP A 65 9.52 12.59 -11.10
N ASP A 66 9.00 13.78 -11.41
CA ASP A 66 8.19 14.59 -10.50
C ASP A 66 6.69 14.29 -10.59
N THR A 67 6.27 13.28 -11.36
CA THR A 67 4.87 12.90 -11.45
C THR A 67 4.40 12.21 -10.17
N PRO A 68 3.10 12.33 -9.80
CA PRO A 68 2.56 11.64 -8.63
C PRO A 68 2.79 10.13 -8.69
N ALA A 69 3.05 9.52 -7.54
CA ALA A 69 3.09 8.07 -7.43
C ALA A 69 1.70 7.49 -7.73
N ARG A 70 1.63 6.46 -8.54
CA ARG A 70 0.39 5.77 -8.93
C ARG A 70 0.26 4.49 -8.15
N ILE A 71 -0.72 4.42 -7.27
CA ILE A 71 -0.92 3.28 -6.36
C ILE A 71 -2.30 2.69 -6.58
N ILE A 72 -2.33 1.37 -6.83
CA ILE A 72 -3.57 0.64 -7.09
C ILE A 72 -4.00 -0.16 -5.86
N ILE A 73 -5.28 -0.15 -5.56
CA ILE A 73 -5.88 -0.79 -4.37
C ILE A 73 -6.97 -1.74 -4.80
N GLY A 74 -6.87 -2.99 -4.34
CA GLY A 74 -7.95 -3.96 -4.40
C GLY A 74 -8.39 -4.37 -3.00
N LYS A 75 -9.62 -4.84 -2.86
CA LYS A 75 -10.19 -5.33 -1.61
C LYS A 75 -11.00 -6.60 -1.80
N ASP A 76 -11.30 -7.26 -0.68
CA ASP A 76 -12.27 -8.35 -0.63
C ASP A 76 -13.70 -7.83 -0.33
N THR A 77 -14.64 -8.76 -0.14
CA THR A 77 -16.05 -8.45 0.09
C THR A 77 -16.41 -8.08 1.54
N ARG A 78 -15.46 -8.10 2.47
CA ARG A 78 -15.72 -7.82 3.89
C ARG A 78 -16.17 -6.37 4.09
N ARG A 79 -17.07 -6.18 5.04
CA ARG A 79 -17.57 -4.82 5.38
C ARG A 79 -16.46 -3.88 5.83
N SER A 80 -15.51 -4.38 6.61
CA SER A 80 -14.34 -3.62 7.07
C SER A 80 -13.41 -3.16 5.93
N SER A 81 -13.42 -3.86 4.80
CA SER A 81 -12.59 -3.52 3.64
C SER A 81 -12.94 -2.15 3.05
N TYR A 82 -14.20 -1.72 3.14
CA TYR A 82 -14.60 -0.38 2.71
C TYR A 82 -13.95 0.71 3.56
N MET A 83 -13.94 0.52 4.87
CA MET A 83 -13.29 1.45 5.80
C MET A 83 -11.79 1.56 5.48
N PHE A 84 -11.12 0.44 5.31
CA PHE A 84 -9.68 0.42 5.01
C PHE A 84 -9.37 0.98 3.63
N GLU A 85 -10.16 0.65 2.61
CA GLU A 85 -9.99 1.18 1.25
C GLU A 85 -10.05 2.71 1.25
N TYR A 86 -11.13 3.29 1.75
CA TYR A 86 -11.30 4.75 1.73
C TYR A 86 -10.32 5.48 2.64
N THR A 87 -9.96 4.91 3.75
CA THR A 87 -8.99 5.51 4.67
C THR A 87 -7.57 5.46 4.08
N LEU A 88 -7.22 4.36 3.44
CA LEU A 88 -5.95 4.22 2.72
C LEU A 88 -5.85 5.24 1.57
N VAL A 89 -6.91 5.39 0.78
CA VAL A 89 -7.02 6.40 -0.27
C VAL A 89 -6.80 7.80 0.31
N GLY A 90 -7.47 8.13 1.42
CA GLY A 90 -7.29 9.41 2.08
C GLY A 90 -5.83 9.68 2.45
N GLY A 91 -5.13 8.67 2.97
CA GLY A 91 -3.71 8.76 3.30
C GLY A 91 -2.82 8.97 2.07
N LEU A 92 -3.08 8.22 0.99
CA LEU A 92 -2.34 8.33 -0.27
C LEU A 92 -2.48 9.72 -0.89
N VAL A 93 -3.71 10.18 -1.07
CA VAL A 93 -4.02 11.50 -1.65
C VAL A 93 -3.46 12.64 -0.79
N ALA A 94 -3.55 12.51 0.53
CA ALA A 94 -2.96 13.49 1.46
C ALA A 94 -1.42 13.56 1.38
N SER A 95 -0.77 12.56 0.79
CA SER A 95 0.67 12.54 0.52
C SER A 95 1.04 12.93 -0.93
N GLY A 96 0.05 13.33 -1.74
CA GLY A 96 0.26 13.72 -3.13
C GLY A 96 0.35 12.56 -4.11
N ALA A 97 -0.06 11.35 -3.73
CA ALA A 97 -0.13 10.21 -4.63
C ALA A 97 -1.50 10.08 -5.29
N ASP A 98 -1.54 9.45 -6.45
CA ASP A 98 -2.76 9.06 -7.13
C ASP A 98 -3.19 7.66 -6.70
N ALA A 99 -4.41 7.53 -6.19
CA ALA A 99 -4.99 6.26 -5.78
C ALA A 99 -5.98 5.73 -6.82
N TYR A 100 -5.79 4.50 -7.23
CA TYR A 100 -6.64 3.80 -8.20
C TYR A 100 -7.34 2.62 -7.54
N LEU A 101 -8.64 2.52 -7.70
CA LEU A 101 -9.46 1.52 -7.03
C LEU A 101 -9.93 0.44 -8.00
N LEU A 102 -9.54 -0.80 -7.75
CA LEU A 102 -10.11 -1.98 -8.42
C LEU A 102 -11.37 -2.49 -7.72
N HIS A 103 -11.68 -1.93 -6.54
CA HIS A 103 -12.76 -2.42 -5.69
C HIS A 103 -12.59 -3.90 -5.34
N VAL A 104 -13.68 -4.68 -5.40
CA VAL A 104 -13.65 -6.11 -5.04
C VAL A 104 -12.92 -6.89 -6.12
N THR A 105 -11.78 -7.45 -5.74
CA THR A 105 -10.92 -8.23 -6.64
C THR A 105 -10.03 -9.19 -5.85
N THR A 106 -9.25 -10.00 -6.55
CA THR A 106 -8.30 -10.93 -5.95
C THR A 106 -6.90 -10.33 -5.87
N THR A 107 -6.09 -10.80 -4.93
CA THR A 107 -4.69 -10.37 -4.81
C THR A 107 -3.87 -10.60 -6.09
N PRO A 108 -3.99 -11.75 -6.80
CA PRO A 108 -3.32 -11.93 -8.09
C PRO A 108 -3.73 -10.90 -9.14
N SER A 109 -5.00 -10.46 -9.16
CA SER A 109 -5.47 -9.42 -10.08
C SER A 109 -4.81 -8.07 -9.80
N VAL A 110 -4.68 -7.68 -8.54
CA VAL A 110 -3.97 -6.45 -8.15
C VAL A 110 -2.52 -6.50 -8.63
N ALA A 111 -1.82 -7.61 -8.38
CA ALA A 111 -0.43 -7.79 -8.79
C ALA A 111 -0.26 -7.78 -10.32
N TYR A 112 -1.21 -8.36 -11.04
CA TYR A 112 -1.21 -8.37 -12.51
C TYR A 112 -1.38 -6.95 -13.08
N VAL A 113 -2.43 -6.24 -12.66
CA VAL A 113 -2.73 -4.88 -13.14
C VAL A 113 -1.61 -3.92 -12.75
N ALA A 114 -1.09 -4.02 -11.52
CA ALA A 114 0.02 -3.19 -11.07
C ALA A 114 1.26 -3.32 -11.97
N ARG A 115 1.49 -4.51 -12.52
CA ARG A 115 2.62 -4.78 -13.42
C ARG A 115 2.34 -4.33 -14.85
N VAL A 116 1.16 -4.65 -15.40
CA VAL A 116 0.82 -4.40 -16.81
C VAL A 116 0.63 -2.91 -17.08
N ASP A 117 -0.03 -2.21 -16.17
CA ASP A 117 -0.31 -0.78 -16.29
C ASP A 117 0.74 0.11 -15.62
N GLU A 118 1.86 -0.49 -15.22
CA GLU A 118 3.03 0.21 -14.67
C GLU A 118 2.72 1.09 -13.46
N PHE A 119 1.92 0.59 -12.51
CA PHE A 119 1.74 1.24 -11.21
C PHE A 119 3.01 1.13 -10.36
N ASP A 120 3.25 2.13 -9.53
CA ASP A 120 4.42 2.13 -8.64
C ASP A 120 4.26 1.11 -7.50
N CYS A 121 3.02 0.90 -7.04
CA CYS A 121 2.68 -0.06 -5.99
C CYS A 121 1.22 -0.55 -6.10
N GLY A 122 0.96 -1.74 -5.56
CA GLY A 122 -0.39 -2.29 -5.40
C GLY A 122 -0.53 -3.15 -4.16
#